data_0e6d805ca6343d6b64b87f9e0312c635
#
_entry.id   0e6d805ca6343d6b64b87f9e0312c635
#
_cell.length_a   1.000
_cell.length_b   1.000
_cell.length_c   1.000
_cell.angle_alpha   90.00
_cell.angle_beta   90.00
_cell.angle_gamma   90.00
#
_symmetry.space_group_name_H-M   'P 1'
#
loop_
_entity.id
_entity.type
_entity.pdbx_description
1 polymer ?
#
loop_
_entity_poly.entity_id
_entity_poly.type
_entity_poly.pdbx_seq_one_letter_code
_entity_poly.pdbx_strand_id
1 'polypeptide(L)'
;MFYNSFTNKNRKEVVGMEKDLQAVFKEKYSEAATGEYFAPGRINLIGEHTDYNGGYVFPASITLGTYGLAKKRDDREIRLYSENFPEKGIITFSLDDLTYDRAHDWTNYPKGVTHFLQEAGYVIDSGFEVVYYGTIPNGAGLSSSASIELLTGVILKDLFDLKIEMLDLVKIGKQVENEFIGVNSGIMDQFAIGMGKKDHALLLDTNTLKYEVVPAEFGEYVVAIMNTNKRRELADSKYNERRSECEEALRRLQSELVIDALGAL
;
A
#
# COMPACT_ATOMS: atom_id res chain seq x y z
N MET A 1 -5.38 -9.32 4.43
CA MET A 1 -6.60 -9.56 5.24
C MET A 1 -7.23 -8.22 5.53
N PHE A 2 -8.15 -7.79 4.68
CA PHE A 2 -8.86 -6.51 4.84
C PHE A 2 -10.07 -6.75 5.72
N TYR A 3 -10.22 -5.94 6.77
CA TYR A 3 -11.39 -5.98 7.62
C TYR A 3 -12.34 -4.85 7.24
N ASN A 4 -13.56 -5.22 6.87
CA ASN A 4 -14.71 -4.35 6.95
C ASN A 4 -15.47 -4.79 8.21
N SER A 5 -15.25 -4.14 9.36
CA SER A 5 -15.84 -4.58 10.62
C SER A 5 -16.98 -3.68 11.05
N PHE A 6 -18.17 -3.92 10.52
CA PHE A 6 -19.41 -3.41 11.14
C PHE A 6 -19.89 -4.21 12.37
N THR A 7 -19.11 -5.18 12.88
CA THR A 7 -19.54 -5.98 14.05
C THR A 7 -18.62 -5.77 15.24
N ASN A 8 -19.18 -5.19 16.29
CA ASN A 8 -18.58 -4.87 17.59
C ASN A 8 -17.94 -6.05 18.38
N LYS A 9 -17.85 -7.25 17.81
CA LYS A 9 -17.39 -8.45 18.52
C LYS A 9 -15.87 -8.70 18.45
N ASN A 10 -15.14 -8.13 17.49
CA ASN A 10 -13.71 -8.42 17.30
C ASN A 10 -12.78 -7.26 17.71
N ARG A 11 -13.29 -6.17 18.32
CA ARG A 11 -12.51 -5.00 18.74
C ARG A 11 -11.40 -5.28 19.77
N LYS A 12 -11.45 -6.40 20.48
CA LYS A 12 -10.50 -6.70 21.57
C LYS A 12 -9.29 -7.54 21.17
N GLU A 13 -9.23 -8.07 19.96
CA GLU A 13 -8.14 -8.95 19.51
C GLU A 13 -7.11 -8.27 18.59
N VAL A 14 -7.34 -7.02 18.16
CA VAL A 14 -6.32 -6.26 17.44
C VAL A 14 -5.37 -5.64 18.47
N VAL A 15 -4.30 -6.35 18.75
CA VAL A 15 -3.25 -5.95 19.67
C VAL A 15 -2.71 -4.59 19.29
N GLY A 16 -2.92 -3.57 20.13
CA GLY A 16 -2.18 -2.31 20.12
C GLY A 16 -2.93 -1.04 19.73
N MET A 17 -4.22 -1.04 19.47
CA MET A 17 -4.96 0.20 19.23
C MET A 17 -5.41 0.82 20.56
N GLU A 18 -4.54 1.61 21.19
CA GLU A 18 -4.89 2.45 22.36
C GLU A 18 -5.70 3.71 21.96
N LYS A 19 -5.79 4.04 20.66
CA LYS A 19 -6.43 5.26 20.16
C LYS A 19 -7.86 4.99 19.69
N ASP A 20 -8.79 5.83 20.14
CA ASP A 20 -10.16 5.87 19.63
C ASP A 20 -10.22 6.70 18.33
N LEU A 21 -9.98 6.04 17.18
CA LEU A 21 -9.99 6.70 15.88
C LEU A 21 -11.37 7.25 15.49
N GLN A 22 -12.47 6.71 16.03
CA GLN A 22 -13.81 7.27 15.83
C GLN A 22 -13.95 8.64 16.50
N ALA A 23 -13.38 8.79 17.72
CA ALA A 23 -13.34 10.09 18.38
C ALA A 23 -12.49 11.10 17.60
N VAL A 24 -11.32 10.68 17.07
CA VAL A 24 -10.48 11.50 16.19
C VAL A 24 -11.24 11.91 14.93
N PHE A 25 -11.89 10.98 14.25
CA PHE A 25 -12.65 11.28 13.03
C PHE A 25 -13.74 12.32 13.31
N LYS A 26 -14.50 12.14 14.40
CA LYS A 26 -15.53 13.09 14.81
C LYS A 26 -14.96 14.47 15.19
N GLU A 27 -13.80 14.51 15.83
CA GLU A 27 -13.10 15.78 16.14
C GLU A 27 -12.71 16.52 14.87
N LYS A 28 -12.16 15.83 13.87
CA LYS A 28 -11.64 16.43 12.64
C LYS A 28 -12.72 16.82 11.64
N TYR A 29 -13.79 16.03 11.54
CA TYR A 29 -14.81 16.18 10.50
C TYR A 29 -16.22 16.48 11.03
N SER A 30 -16.38 16.60 12.36
CA SER A 30 -17.66 16.90 13.05
C SER A 30 -18.75 15.84 12.89
N GLU A 31 -18.45 14.70 12.26
CA GLU A 31 -19.35 13.59 12.01
C GLU A 31 -18.66 12.24 12.31
N ALA A 32 -19.44 11.17 12.40
CA ALA A 32 -18.89 9.83 12.56
C ALA A 32 -18.49 9.22 11.21
N ALA A 33 -17.39 8.45 11.21
CA ALA A 33 -17.04 7.64 10.04
C ALA A 33 -18.10 6.58 9.77
N THR A 34 -18.32 6.25 8.49
CA THR A 34 -19.25 5.19 8.06
C THR A 34 -18.56 3.86 7.84
N GLY A 35 -17.23 3.85 7.65
CA GLY A 35 -16.43 2.64 7.47
C GLY A 35 -15.14 2.68 8.28
N GLU A 36 -14.68 1.50 8.70
CA GLU A 36 -13.41 1.27 9.38
C GLU A 36 -12.64 0.16 8.64
N TYR A 37 -11.39 0.41 8.27
CA TYR A 37 -10.61 -0.42 7.37
C TYR A 37 -9.19 -0.62 7.89
N PHE A 38 -8.55 -1.69 7.45
CA PHE A 38 -7.17 -2.00 7.77
C PHE A 38 -6.47 -2.64 6.57
N ALA A 39 -5.25 -2.19 6.28
CA ALA A 39 -4.33 -2.86 5.37
C ALA A 39 -3.02 -3.19 6.10
N PRO A 40 -2.51 -4.43 6.00
CA PRO A 40 -1.27 -4.82 6.65
C PRO A 40 -0.05 -4.16 6.00
N GLY A 41 1.10 -4.21 6.68
CA GLY A 41 2.40 -4.14 6.06
C GLY A 41 2.88 -5.52 5.63
N ARG A 42 4.12 -5.61 5.14
CA ARG A 42 4.74 -6.89 4.75
C ARG A 42 6.19 -7.00 5.20
N ILE A 43 6.65 -8.23 5.37
CA ILE A 43 8.07 -8.61 5.34
C ILE A 43 8.34 -9.38 4.06
N ASN A 44 9.59 -9.43 3.63
CA ASN A 44 10.04 -10.38 2.62
C ASN A 44 10.98 -11.38 3.26
N LEU A 45 10.72 -12.68 3.11
CA LEU A 45 11.55 -13.74 3.70
C LEU A 45 12.77 -14.00 2.83
N ILE A 46 12.62 -13.94 1.51
CA ILE A 46 13.70 -14.07 0.52
C ILE A 46 13.24 -13.54 -0.84
N GLY A 47 14.18 -13.09 -1.67
CA GLY A 47 13.91 -12.58 -3.01
C GLY A 47 14.01 -11.04 -3.08
N GLU A 48 15.04 -10.47 -2.45
CA GLU A 48 15.31 -9.04 -2.52
C GLU A 48 15.76 -8.61 -3.91
N HIS A 49 15.18 -7.52 -4.42
CA HIS A 49 15.48 -6.94 -5.74
C HIS A 49 15.19 -7.87 -6.94
N THR A 50 14.39 -8.92 -6.75
CA THR A 50 14.03 -9.85 -7.83
C THR A 50 12.69 -9.52 -8.48
N ASP A 51 11.82 -8.79 -7.80
CA ASP A 51 10.45 -8.49 -8.23
C ASP A 51 10.36 -7.61 -9.49
N TYR A 52 11.28 -6.70 -9.71
CA TYR A 52 11.36 -5.92 -10.94
C TYR A 52 12.27 -6.56 -12.00
N ASN A 53 12.89 -7.69 -11.69
CA ASN A 53 13.72 -8.50 -12.58
C ASN A 53 13.01 -9.77 -13.07
N GLY A 54 11.71 -9.93 -12.81
CA GLY A 54 10.93 -11.09 -13.21
C GLY A 54 11.28 -12.39 -12.45
N GLY A 55 11.85 -12.25 -11.24
CA GLY A 55 12.20 -13.37 -10.39
C GLY A 55 11.13 -13.70 -9.35
N TYR A 56 11.45 -14.66 -8.48
CA TYR A 56 10.59 -15.07 -7.39
C TYR A 56 10.82 -14.21 -6.13
N VAL A 57 9.74 -13.98 -5.39
CA VAL A 57 9.74 -13.36 -4.05
C VAL A 57 8.93 -14.22 -3.09
N PHE A 58 9.23 -14.10 -1.79
CA PHE A 58 8.54 -14.88 -0.76
C PHE A 58 8.11 -14.00 0.42
N PRO A 59 7.22 -13.03 0.19
CA PRO A 59 6.75 -12.13 1.23
C PRO A 59 5.64 -12.76 2.09
N ALA A 60 5.46 -12.17 3.29
CA ALA A 60 4.33 -12.43 4.18
C ALA A 60 3.77 -11.11 4.72
N SER A 61 2.44 -11.03 4.82
CA SER A 61 1.77 -9.91 5.50
C SER A 61 2.00 -10.01 7.00
N ILE A 62 2.10 -8.85 7.66
CA ILE A 62 2.30 -8.72 9.11
C ILE A 62 1.11 -8.07 9.79
N THR A 63 1.07 -8.13 11.12
CA THR A 63 -0.03 -7.53 11.91
C THR A 63 0.08 -6.02 12.07
N LEU A 64 1.27 -5.43 11.84
CA LEU A 64 1.42 -3.98 11.72
C LEU A 64 0.88 -3.53 10.37
N GLY A 65 0.22 -2.37 10.33
CA GLY A 65 -0.39 -1.87 9.10
C GLY A 65 -0.92 -0.47 9.25
N THR A 66 -1.78 -0.08 8.32
CA THR A 66 -2.45 1.21 8.28
C THR A 66 -3.95 1.02 8.50
N TYR A 67 -4.51 1.76 9.42
CA TYR A 67 -5.95 1.89 9.68
C TYR A 67 -6.50 3.09 8.94
N GLY A 68 -7.73 3.00 8.46
CA GLY A 68 -8.45 4.09 7.83
C GLY A 68 -9.90 4.13 8.30
N LEU A 69 -10.36 5.29 8.75
CA LEU A 69 -11.76 5.55 8.98
C LEU A 69 -12.24 6.52 7.92
N ALA A 70 -13.35 6.19 7.26
CA ALA A 70 -13.76 6.93 6.07
C ALA A 70 -15.26 7.25 6.06
N LYS A 71 -15.59 8.30 5.32
CA LYS A 71 -16.95 8.72 5.02
C LYS A 71 -17.00 9.37 3.63
N LYS A 72 -18.06 9.07 2.87
CA LYS A 72 -18.41 9.76 1.62
C LYS A 72 -18.93 11.17 1.92
N ARG A 73 -18.62 12.12 1.04
CA ARG A 73 -19.10 13.52 1.09
C ARG A 73 -20.14 13.76 -0.02
N ASP A 74 -20.87 14.85 0.09
CA ASP A 74 -21.85 15.28 -0.92
C ASP A 74 -21.27 16.30 -1.92
N ASP A 75 -20.06 16.80 -1.66
CA ASP A 75 -19.31 17.71 -2.53
C ASP A 75 -18.17 16.97 -3.27
N ARG A 76 -17.26 17.70 -3.89
CA ARG A 76 -16.13 17.13 -4.64
C ARG A 76 -14.78 17.36 -3.94
N GLU A 77 -14.78 17.64 -2.64
CA GLU A 77 -13.56 17.77 -1.85
C GLU A 77 -13.10 16.43 -1.27
N ILE A 78 -11.82 16.17 -1.32
CA ILE A 78 -11.15 15.08 -0.62
C ILE A 78 -10.40 15.68 0.57
N ARG A 79 -10.67 15.18 1.77
CA ARG A 79 -10.07 15.66 3.01
C ARG A 79 -9.38 14.50 3.73
N LEU A 80 -8.08 14.59 3.86
CA LEU A 80 -7.26 13.54 4.46
C LEU A 80 -6.51 14.06 5.69
N TYR A 81 -6.55 13.28 6.76
CA TYR A 81 -5.83 13.54 7.99
C TYR A 81 -5.06 12.30 8.43
N SER A 82 -3.85 12.47 8.94
CA SER A 82 -3.06 11.39 9.51
C SER A 82 -2.73 11.65 10.97
N GLU A 83 -3.06 10.70 11.82
CA GLU A 83 -2.73 10.73 13.25
C GLU A 83 -1.22 10.50 13.51
N ASN A 84 -0.48 10.08 12.48
CA ASN A 84 0.99 9.98 12.53
C ASN A 84 1.68 11.33 12.25
N PHE A 85 0.98 12.26 11.60
CA PHE A 85 1.49 13.59 11.22
C PHE A 85 0.50 14.70 11.58
N PRO A 86 0.12 14.82 12.88
CA PRO A 86 -0.93 15.76 13.31
C PRO A 86 -0.58 17.22 13.02
N GLU A 87 0.71 17.54 12.93
CA GLU A 87 1.22 18.88 12.61
C GLU A 87 0.90 19.31 11.17
N LYS A 88 0.65 18.37 10.26
CA LYS A 88 0.23 18.67 8.89
C LYS A 88 -1.23 19.10 8.80
N GLY A 89 -2.04 18.81 9.84
CA GLY A 89 -3.47 19.08 9.82
C GLY A 89 -4.23 18.28 8.75
N ILE A 90 -5.40 18.78 8.38
CA ILE A 90 -6.20 18.21 7.28
C ILE A 90 -5.67 18.76 5.97
N ILE A 91 -5.27 17.86 5.06
CA ILE A 91 -4.89 18.22 3.69
C ILE A 91 -6.14 18.04 2.81
N THR A 92 -6.49 19.11 2.10
CA THR A 92 -7.70 19.16 1.26
C THR A 92 -7.32 19.42 -0.19
N PHE A 93 -7.95 18.70 -1.11
CA PHE A 93 -7.83 18.94 -2.56
C PHE A 93 -9.12 18.52 -3.27
N SER A 94 -9.27 18.96 -4.52
CA SER A 94 -10.46 18.66 -5.31
C SER A 94 -10.35 17.28 -5.98
N LEU A 95 -11.47 16.55 -6.04
CA LEU A 95 -11.62 15.36 -6.88
C LEU A 95 -11.46 15.68 -8.39
N ASP A 96 -11.61 16.96 -8.78
CA ASP A 96 -11.44 17.42 -10.16
C ASP A 96 -9.97 17.77 -10.49
N ASP A 97 -9.09 17.82 -9.49
CA ASP A 97 -7.66 18.06 -9.66
C ASP A 97 -6.84 17.05 -8.82
N LEU A 98 -6.52 15.95 -9.44
CA LEU A 98 -5.74 14.86 -8.86
C LEU A 98 -4.28 14.88 -9.34
N THR A 99 -3.76 16.02 -9.77
CA THR A 99 -2.35 16.15 -10.15
C THR A 99 -1.42 16.01 -8.94
N TYR A 100 -0.21 15.46 -9.18
CA TYR A 100 0.81 15.36 -8.13
C TYR A 100 1.19 16.76 -7.64
N ASP A 101 1.21 16.94 -6.32
CA ASP A 101 1.69 18.16 -5.68
C ASP A 101 2.64 17.81 -4.54
N ARG A 102 3.89 18.27 -4.62
CA ARG A 102 4.89 18.02 -3.58
C ARG A 102 4.45 18.56 -2.21
N ALA A 103 3.66 19.63 -2.16
CA ALA A 103 3.15 20.20 -0.91
C ALA A 103 2.14 19.29 -0.21
N HIS A 104 1.49 18.39 -0.96
CA HIS A 104 0.54 17.41 -0.44
C HIS A 104 1.20 16.20 0.25
N ASP A 105 2.54 16.07 0.18
CA ASP A 105 3.33 15.10 0.92
C ASP A 105 2.76 13.66 0.80
N TRP A 106 2.53 12.97 1.93
CA TRP A 106 2.02 11.60 1.98
C TRP A 106 0.64 11.42 1.31
N THR A 107 -0.17 12.49 1.21
CA THR A 107 -1.50 12.39 0.58
C THR A 107 -1.44 12.17 -0.94
N ASN A 108 -0.27 12.29 -1.55
CA ASN A 108 -0.08 11.92 -2.96
C ASN A 108 -0.30 10.43 -3.21
N TYR A 109 -0.10 9.54 -2.23
CA TYR A 109 -0.44 8.12 -2.38
C TYR A 109 -1.96 7.90 -2.53
N PRO A 110 -2.83 8.33 -1.60
CA PRO A 110 -4.28 8.28 -1.78
C PRO A 110 -4.77 9.01 -3.02
N LYS A 111 -4.17 10.16 -3.34
CA LYS A 111 -4.50 10.94 -4.54
C LYS A 111 -4.21 10.15 -5.81
N GLY A 112 -3.05 9.53 -5.92
CA GLY A 112 -2.66 8.69 -7.05
C GLY A 112 -3.58 7.47 -7.21
N VAL A 113 -3.98 6.82 -6.12
CA VAL A 113 -4.97 5.72 -6.16
C VAL A 113 -6.30 6.20 -6.73
N THR A 114 -6.79 7.37 -6.27
CA THR A 114 -8.04 7.96 -6.76
C THR A 114 -7.94 8.29 -8.25
N HIS A 115 -6.81 8.87 -8.67
CA HIS A 115 -6.52 9.22 -10.06
C HIS A 115 -6.58 7.99 -10.97
N PHE A 116 -5.81 6.94 -10.66
CA PHE A 116 -5.75 5.75 -11.52
C PHE A 116 -7.02 4.90 -11.48
N LEU A 117 -7.79 4.92 -10.40
CA LEU A 117 -9.13 4.33 -10.40
C LEU A 117 -10.06 5.04 -11.39
N GLN A 118 -10.05 6.37 -11.43
CA GLN A 118 -10.84 7.13 -12.40
C GLN A 118 -10.35 6.91 -13.84
N GLU A 119 -9.05 6.88 -14.05
CA GLU A 119 -8.45 6.60 -15.37
C GLU A 119 -8.83 5.19 -15.87
N ALA A 120 -8.90 4.21 -14.97
CA ALA A 120 -9.39 2.86 -15.27
C ALA A 120 -10.91 2.78 -15.49
N GLY A 121 -11.64 3.91 -15.42
CA GLY A 121 -13.07 4.02 -15.70
C GLY A 121 -13.98 3.76 -14.50
N TYR A 122 -13.45 3.65 -13.29
CA TYR A 122 -14.27 3.54 -12.09
C TYR A 122 -14.85 4.89 -11.69
N VAL A 123 -16.14 4.91 -11.38
CA VAL A 123 -16.88 6.14 -11.07
C VAL A 123 -16.71 6.49 -9.59
N ILE A 124 -16.00 7.57 -9.31
CA ILE A 124 -15.91 8.22 -8.00
C ILE A 124 -16.60 9.57 -8.16
N ASP A 125 -17.88 9.64 -7.80
CA ASP A 125 -18.80 10.73 -8.15
C ASP A 125 -18.85 11.87 -7.13
N SER A 126 -18.25 11.69 -5.95
CA SER A 126 -18.16 12.71 -4.91
C SER A 126 -16.86 12.61 -4.13
N GLY A 127 -16.59 13.61 -3.28
CA GLY A 127 -15.46 13.62 -2.37
C GLY A 127 -15.63 12.62 -1.21
N PHE A 128 -14.60 12.55 -0.38
CA PHE A 128 -14.58 11.70 0.80
C PHE A 128 -13.63 12.25 1.85
N GLU A 129 -13.81 11.79 3.09
CA GLU A 129 -12.98 12.12 4.24
C GLU A 129 -12.35 10.84 4.78
N VAL A 130 -11.05 10.89 5.11
CA VAL A 130 -10.36 9.76 5.73
C VAL A 130 -9.42 10.22 6.85
N VAL A 131 -9.51 9.54 7.99
CA VAL A 131 -8.48 9.55 9.03
C VAL A 131 -7.63 8.32 8.86
N TYR A 132 -6.31 8.50 8.69
CA TYR A 132 -5.33 7.42 8.64
C TYR A 132 -4.54 7.32 9.94
N TYR A 133 -4.22 6.10 10.35
CA TYR A 133 -3.30 5.81 11.43
C TYR A 133 -2.45 4.59 11.12
N GLY A 134 -1.15 4.77 10.98
CA GLY A 134 -0.19 3.70 10.74
C GLY A 134 0.47 3.21 12.02
N THR A 135 0.56 1.90 12.19
CA THR A 135 1.33 1.23 13.24
C THR A 135 2.69 0.74 12.73
N ILE A 136 2.96 0.88 11.44
CA ILE A 136 4.24 0.58 10.82
C ILE A 136 5.26 1.66 11.23
N PRO A 137 6.40 1.31 11.83
CA PRO A 137 7.43 2.31 12.15
C PRO A 137 7.96 2.99 10.87
N ASN A 138 8.09 4.31 10.90
CA ASN A 138 8.58 5.08 9.76
C ASN A 138 9.98 4.61 9.32
N GLY A 139 10.15 4.39 8.02
CA GLY A 139 11.43 3.99 7.44
C GLY A 139 11.89 2.57 7.79
N ALA A 140 11.04 1.72 8.37
CA ALA A 140 11.38 0.34 8.72
C ALA A 140 11.46 -0.62 7.52
N GLY A 141 11.09 -0.18 6.31
CA GLY A 141 11.09 -1.05 5.13
C GLY A 141 9.97 -2.08 5.11
N LEU A 142 8.85 -1.80 5.79
CA LEU A 142 7.69 -2.69 5.92
C LEU A 142 6.51 -2.28 5.02
N SER A 143 6.78 -1.50 3.97
CA SER A 143 5.83 -1.10 2.92
C SER A 143 4.63 -0.30 3.40
N SER A 144 4.90 0.80 4.14
CA SER A 144 3.84 1.73 4.54
C SER A 144 3.17 2.42 3.35
N SER A 145 3.89 2.69 2.25
CA SER A 145 3.34 3.24 1.01
C SER A 145 2.32 2.30 0.37
N ALA A 146 2.70 1.06 0.11
CA ALA A 146 1.78 0.06 -0.43
C ALA A 146 0.59 -0.22 0.51
N SER A 147 0.81 -0.14 1.84
CA SER A 147 -0.26 -0.29 2.83
C SER A 147 -1.33 0.80 2.69
N ILE A 148 -0.93 2.08 2.60
CA ILE A 148 -1.90 3.19 2.44
C ILE A 148 -2.55 3.20 1.06
N GLU A 149 -1.83 2.79 0.00
CA GLU A 149 -2.37 2.65 -1.36
C GLU A 149 -3.50 1.63 -1.40
N LEU A 150 -3.22 0.39 -0.95
CA LEU A 150 -4.20 -0.69 -0.96
C LEU A 150 -5.38 -0.39 -0.01
N LEU A 151 -5.09 0.21 1.16
CA LEU A 151 -6.13 0.68 2.08
C LEU A 151 -7.07 1.67 1.40
N THR A 152 -6.51 2.68 0.71
CA THR A 152 -7.31 3.68 -0.01
C THR A 152 -8.13 3.03 -1.12
N GLY A 153 -7.55 2.11 -1.89
CA GLY A 153 -8.28 1.35 -2.90
C GLY A 153 -9.47 0.59 -2.34
N VAL A 154 -9.30 -0.07 -1.19
CA VAL A 154 -10.38 -0.79 -0.50
C VAL A 154 -11.44 0.17 0.06
N ILE A 155 -11.04 1.30 0.64
CA ILE A 155 -11.96 2.36 1.09
C ILE A 155 -12.82 2.83 -0.08
N LEU A 156 -12.21 3.19 -1.22
CA LEU A 156 -12.94 3.69 -2.37
C LEU A 156 -13.83 2.62 -3.01
N LYS A 157 -13.34 1.36 -3.06
CA LYS A 157 -14.16 0.21 -3.49
C LYS A 157 -15.45 0.11 -2.70
N ASP A 158 -15.39 0.25 -1.38
CA ASP A 158 -16.56 0.15 -0.50
C ASP A 158 -17.46 1.39 -0.55
N LEU A 159 -16.88 2.60 -0.42
CA LEU A 159 -17.64 3.85 -0.43
C LEU A 159 -18.41 4.11 -1.72
N PHE A 160 -17.89 3.65 -2.87
CA PHE A 160 -18.46 3.87 -4.19
C PHE A 160 -18.96 2.59 -4.87
N ASP A 161 -19.04 1.47 -4.14
CA ASP A 161 -19.48 0.15 -4.64
C ASP A 161 -18.75 -0.28 -5.94
N LEU A 162 -17.43 -0.01 -6.02
CA LEU A 162 -16.64 -0.31 -7.21
C LEU A 162 -16.49 -1.82 -7.41
N LYS A 163 -16.74 -2.30 -8.61
CA LYS A 163 -16.60 -3.72 -8.95
C LYS A 163 -15.18 -4.01 -9.47
N ILE A 164 -14.20 -3.77 -8.60
CA ILE A 164 -12.78 -3.99 -8.88
C ILE A 164 -12.27 -5.21 -8.12
N GLU A 165 -11.47 -6.04 -8.79
CA GLU A 165 -10.82 -7.18 -8.15
C GLU A 165 -9.56 -6.74 -7.40
N MET A 166 -9.18 -7.51 -6.35
CA MET A 166 -8.01 -7.17 -5.53
C MET A 166 -6.71 -7.13 -6.34
N LEU A 167 -6.56 -8.02 -7.30
CA LEU A 167 -5.36 -8.04 -8.15
C LEU A 167 -5.24 -6.76 -9.00
N ASP A 168 -6.36 -6.17 -9.40
CA ASP A 168 -6.35 -4.91 -10.14
C ASP A 168 -6.04 -3.72 -9.23
N LEU A 169 -6.50 -3.72 -7.97
CA LEU A 169 -6.04 -2.76 -6.95
C LEU A 169 -4.53 -2.87 -6.70
N VAL A 170 -3.99 -4.08 -6.65
CA VAL A 170 -2.54 -4.34 -6.53
C VAL A 170 -1.77 -3.70 -7.70
N LYS A 171 -2.26 -3.86 -8.93
CA LYS A 171 -1.63 -3.24 -10.12
C LYS A 171 -1.73 -1.72 -10.08
N ILE A 172 -2.88 -1.17 -9.67
CA ILE A 172 -3.07 0.27 -9.48
C ILE A 172 -2.09 0.80 -8.43
N GLY A 173 -1.93 0.16 -7.28
CA GLY A 173 -0.94 0.58 -6.27
C GLY A 173 0.48 0.64 -6.83
N LYS A 174 0.92 -0.40 -7.56
CA LYS A 174 2.20 -0.35 -8.26
C LYS A 174 2.29 0.82 -9.25
N GLN A 175 1.22 1.08 -10.00
CA GLN A 175 1.17 2.19 -10.95
C GLN A 175 1.30 3.54 -10.24
N VAL A 176 0.67 3.71 -9.07
CA VAL A 176 0.83 4.91 -8.23
C VAL A 176 2.28 5.15 -7.88
N GLU A 177 3.00 4.15 -7.36
CA GLU A 177 4.43 4.33 -7.05
C GLU A 177 5.25 4.70 -8.28
N ASN A 178 5.04 4.00 -9.40
CA ASN A 178 5.90 4.15 -10.57
C ASN A 178 5.62 5.43 -11.37
N GLU A 179 4.35 5.75 -11.61
CA GLU A 179 3.95 6.81 -12.53
C GLU A 179 3.53 8.11 -11.83
N PHE A 180 3.01 8.01 -10.60
CA PHE A 180 2.54 9.19 -9.86
C PHE A 180 3.60 9.71 -8.87
N ILE A 181 4.23 8.81 -8.11
CA ILE A 181 5.27 9.15 -7.12
C ILE A 181 6.67 9.18 -7.74
N GLY A 182 6.92 8.35 -8.77
CA GLY A 182 8.20 8.29 -9.48
C GLY A 182 9.23 7.33 -8.87
N VAL A 183 8.78 6.35 -8.09
CA VAL A 183 9.60 5.26 -7.55
C VAL A 183 9.40 4.03 -8.42
N ASN A 184 10.42 3.59 -9.15
CA ASN A 184 10.33 2.45 -10.07
C ASN A 184 10.34 1.09 -9.34
N SER A 185 9.39 0.89 -8.42
CA SER A 185 9.25 -0.34 -7.62
C SER A 185 8.76 -1.53 -8.45
N GLY A 186 9.02 -2.75 -7.94
CA GLY A 186 8.37 -3.97 -8.39
C GLY A 186 6.94 -4.11 -7.83
N ILE A 187 6.33 -5.28 -7.97
CA ILE A 187 4.94 -5.51 -7.55
C ILE A 187 4.82 -6.18 -6.17
N MET A 188 5.94 -6.63 -5.60
CA MET A 188 5.96 -7.48 -4.41
C MET A 188 5.17 -6.88 -3.25
N ASP A 189 5.34 -5.60 -2.97
CA ASP A 189 4.80 -4.92 -1.80
C ASP A 189 3.28 -4.89 -1.84
N GLN A 190 2.72 -4.37 -2.93
CA GLN A 190 1.28 -4.29 -3.14
C GLN A 190 0.66 -5.70 -3.24
N PHE A 191 1.38 -6.64 -3.88
CA PHE A 191 0.91 -8.02 -4.00
C PHE A 191 0.82 -8.72 -2.65
N ALA A 192 1.86 -8.61 -1.83
CA ALA A 192 1.89 -9.20 -0.50
C ALA A 192 0.77 -8.65 0.40
N ILE A 193 0.49 -7.34 0.31
CA ILE A 193 -0.56 -6.68 1.10
C ILE A 193 -1.95 -7.06 0.59
N GLY A 194 -2.16 -7.02 -0.73
CA GLY A 194 -3.47 -7.28 -1.34
C GLY A 194 -3.89 -8.75 -1.31
N MET A 195 -2.95 -9.65 -1.58
CA MET A 195 -3.21 -11.10 -1.74
C MET A 195 -2.83 -11.91 -0.49
N GLY A 196 -2.26 -11.27 0.53
CA GLY A 196 -1.80 -11.91 1.76
C GLY A 196 -2.89 -12.66 2.51
N LYS A 197 -2.53 -13.77 3.11
CA LYS A 197 -3.40 -14.63 3.92
C LYS A 197 -2.81 -14.81 5.31
N LYS A 198 -3.66 -14.79 6.33
CA LYS A 198 -3.25 -15.01 7.72
C LYS A 198 -2.46 -16.32 7.85
N ASP A 199 -1.36 -16.29 8.58
CA ASP A 199 -0.48 -17.43 8.87
C ASP A 199 0.15 -18.10 7.62
N HIS A 200 0.30 -17.32 6.53
CA HIS A 200 0.90 -17.81 5.28
C HIS A 200 1.85 -16.77 4.68
N ALA A 201 2.83 -17.25 3.96
CA ALA A 201 3.63 -16.49 3.01
C ALA A 201 3.15 -16.75 1.56
N LEU A 202 3.58 -15.93 0.62
CA LEU A 202 3.24 -16.04 -0.79
C LEU A 202 4.51 -16.30 -1.60
N LEU A 203 4.64 -17.48 -2.22
CA LEU A 203 5.67 -17.70 -3.21
C LEU A 203 5.15 -17.16 -4.56
N LEU A 204 5.64 -15.99 -4.96
CA LEU A 204 5.17 -15.26 -6.13
C LEU A 204 6.23 -15.27 -7.24
N ASP A 205 5.86 -15.71 -8.41
CA ASP A 205 6.54 -15.43 -9.67
C ASP A 205 6.11 -14.04 -10.16
N THR A 206 7.00 -13.07 -10.09
CA THR A 206 6.66 -11.67 -10.43
C THR A 206 6.56 -11.42 -11.93
N ASN A 207 7.03 -12.34 -12.76
CA ASN A 207 6.89 -12.27 -14.22
C ASN A 207 5.48 -12.65 -14.67
N THR A 208 4.92 -13.71 -14.11
CA THR A 208 3.62 -14.27 -14.52
C THR A 208 2.48 -13.92 -13.56
N LEU A 209 2.79 -13.41 -12.38
CA LEU A 209 1.89 -13.19 -11.24
C LEU A 209 1.21 -14.48 -10.74
N LYS A 210 1.73 -15.64 -11.09
CA LYS A 210 1.33 -16.92 -10.48
C LYS A 210 1.93 -16.99 -9.07
N TYR A 211 1.15 -17.47 -8.13
CA TYR A 211 1.60 -17.57 -6.76
C TYR A 211 1.06 -18.82 -6.05
N GLU A 212 1.80 -19.24 -5.03
CA GLU A 212 1.39 -20.28 -4.11
C GLU A 212 1.26 -19.70 -2.70
N VAL A 213 0.23 -20.14 -1.99
CA VAL A 213 0.00 -19.77 -0.59
C VAL A 213 0.64 -20.84 0.28
N VAL A 214 1.74 -20.49 0.94
CA VAL A 214 2.56 -21.42 1.71
C VAL A 214 2.34 -21.17 3.20
N PRO A 215 2.02 -22.19 4.02
CA PRO A 215 1.91 -22.03 5.47
C PRO A 215 3.21 -21.48 6.07
N ALA A 216 3.09 -20.45 6.93
CA ALA A 216 4.20 -19.79 7.61
C ALA A 216 4.05 -20.02 9.12
N GLU A 217 4.24 -21.28 9.55
CA GLU A 217 4.19 -21.69 10.94
C GLU A 217 5.59 -21.66 11.55
N PHE A 218 5.85 -20.68 12.40
CA PHE A 218 7.17 -20.49 13.02
C PHE A 218 7.33 -21.27 14.34
N GLY A 219 6.29 -21.99 14.82
CA GLY A 219 6.32 -22.74 16.05
C GLY A 219 6.64 -21.87 17.27
N GLU A 220 7.72 -22.18 17.97
CA GLU A 220 8.21 -21.40 19.13
C GLU A 220 9.07 -20.18 18.73
N TYR A 221 9.33 -19.98 17.43
CA TYR A 221 10.14 -18.87 16.95
C TYR A 221 9.29 -17.64 16.68
N VAL A 222 9.92 -16.49 16.75
CA VAL A 222 9.33 -15.19 16.41
C VAL A 222 10.16 -14.52 15.33
N VAL A 223 9.51 -13.73 14.46
CA VAL A 223 10.20 -12.87 13.51
C VAL A 223 10.56 -11.57 14.21
N ALA A 224 11.86 -11.29 14.35
CA ALA A 224 12.36 -10.03 14.89
C ALA A 224 12.74 -9.07 13.74
N ILE A 225 12.13 -7.90 13.75
CA ILE A 225 12.40 -6.83 12.78
C ILE A 225 13.28 -5.79 13.44
N MET A 226 14.53 -5.66 12.94
CA MET A 226 15.50 -4.70 13.46
C MET A 226 15.59 -3.49 12.52
N ASN A 227 15.08 -2.34 12.98
CA ASN A 227 15.21 -1.09 12.26
C ASN A 227 16.55 -0.42 12.62
N THR A 228 17.38 -0.15 11.61
CA THR A 228 18.66 0.57 11.79
C THR A 228 18.50 2.05 12.09
N ASN A 229 17.26 2.59 12.00
CA ASN A 229 16.93 4.01 12.15
C ASN A 229 17.70 4.95 11.21
N LYS A 230 18.31 4.42 10.15
CA LYS A 230 18.95 5.26 9.13
C LYS A 230 17.86 5.91 8.27
N ARG A 231 17.78 7.24 8.31
CA ARG A 231 16.87 7.99 7.44
C ARG A 231 17.16 7.68 5.98
N ARG A 232 16.10 7.43 5.20
CA ARG A 232 16.18 7.07 3.78
C ARG A 232 15.83 8.26 2.88
N GLU A 233 16.32 9.46 3.18
CA GLU A 233 16.05 10.69 2.40
C GLU A 233 16.50 10.60 0.93
N LEU A 234 17.36 9.62 0.59
CA LEU A 234 17.86 9.35 -0.77
C LEU A 234 17.59 7.89 -1.20
N ALA A 235 16.75 7.15 -0.50
CA ALA A 235 16.47 5.73 -0.83
C ALA A 235 15.89 5.59 -2.23
N ASP A 236 15.02 6.50 -2.63
CA ASP A 236 14.37 6.49 -3.93
C ASP A 236 15.39 6.62 -5.07
N SER A 237 16.39 7.49 -4.93
CA SER A 237 17.44 7.66 -5.95
C SER A 237 18.31 6.41 -6.08
N LYS A 238 18.66 5.74 -4.96
CA LYS A 238 19.48 4.53 -4.98
C LYS A 238 18.69 3.32 -5.47
N TYR A 239 17.41 3.23 -5.15
CA TYR A 239 16.55 2.18 -5.66
C TYR A 239 16.41 2.26 -7.19
N ASN A 240 16.11 3.45 -7.70
CA ASN A 240 16.01 3.71 -9.15
C ASN A 240 17.36 3.48 -9.85
N GLU A 241 18.49 3.84 -9.22
CA GLU A 241 19.84 3.55 -9.72
C GLU A 241 20.07 2.02 -9.85
N ARG A 242 19.74 1.24 -8.80
CA ARG A 242 19.88 -0.23 -8.86
C ARG A 242 19.01 -0.85 -9.95
N ARG A 243 17.78 -0.36 -10.09
CA ARG A 243 16.91 -0.80 -11.17
C ARG A 243 17.49 -0.51 -12.54
N SER A 244 17.96 0.69 -12.79
CA SER A 244 18.59 1.08 -14.07
C SER A 244 19.82 0.21 -14.40
N GLU A 245 20.61 -0.16 -13.38
CA GLU A 245 21.73 -1.09 -13.57
C GLU A 245 21.28 -2.49 -13.97
N CYS A 246 20.19 -3.01 -13.38
CA CYS A 246 19.60 -4.29 -13.78
C CYS A 246 19.05 -4.23 -15.22
N GLU A 247 18.38 -3.15 -15.59
CA GLU A 247 17.86 -2.94 -16.95
C GLU A 247 18.99 -2.88 -17.98
N GLU A 248 20.10 -2.20 -17.66
CA GLU A 248 21.28 -2.16 -18.53
C GLU A 248 21.96 -3.54 -18.62
N ALA A 249 22.04 -4.28 -17.51
CA ALA A 249 22.56 -5.66 -17.53
C ALA A 249 21.69 -6.58 -18.41
N LEU A 250 20.37 -6.51 -18.27
CA LEU A 250 19.44 -7.26 -19.11
C LEU A 250 19.64 -6.91 -20.59
N ARG A 251 19.68 -5.62 -20.93
CA ARG A 251 19.90 -5.16 -22.31
C ARG A 251 21.20 -5.69 -22.92
N ARG A 252 22.29 -5.77 -22.14
CA ARG A 252 23.56 -6.37 -22.60
C ARG A 252 23.43 -7.86 -22.82
N LEU A 253 22.77 -8.59 -21.93
CA LEU A 253 22.57 -10.04 -22.07
C LEU A 253 21.67 -10.37 -23.25
N GLN A 254 20.67 -9.56 -23.56
CA GLN A 254 19.78 -9.72 -24.70
C GLN A 254 20.48 -9.62 -26.07
N SER A 255 21.73 -9.11 -26.13
CA SER A 255 22.51 -9.18 -27.36
C SER A 255 22.98 -10.61 -27.70
N GLU A 256 23.05 -11.49 -26.71
CA GLU A 256 23.56 -12.86 -26.83
C GLU A 256 22.53 -13.95 -26.45
N LEU A 257 21.52 -13.56 -25.65
CA LEU A 257 20.51 -14.49 -25.09
C LEU A 257 19.10 -14.05 -25.42
N VAL A 258 18.22 -15.01 -25.64
CA VAL A 258 16.78 -14.77 -25.82
C VAL A 258 16.11 -14.86 -24.44
N ILE A 259 16.12 -13.76 -23.70
CA ILE A 259 15.52 -13.63 -22.36
C ILE A 259 14.73 -12.33 -22.25
N ASP A 260 13.61 -12.36 -21.52
CA ASP A 260 12.75 -11.19 -21.30
C ASP A 260 13.02 -10.52 -19.93
N ALA A 261 13.66 -11.22 -19.01
CA ALA A 261 13.98 -10.75 -17.67
C ALA A 261 15.22 -11.47 -17.11
N LEU A 262 15.93 -10.83 -16.16
CA LEU A 262 17.07 -11.46 -15.49
C LEU A 262 16.65 -12.70 -14.68
N GLY A 263 15.43 -12.75 -14.17
CA GLY A 263 14.88 -13.91 -13.46
C GLY A 263 14.64 -15.14 -14.35
N ALA A 264 14.85 -15.03 -15.67
CA ALA A 264 14.79 -16.16 -16.61
C ALA A 264 16.14 -16.88 -16.77
N LEU A 265 17.22 -16.37 -16.16
CA LEU A 265 18.53 -17.02 -16.09
C LEU A 265 18.52 -18.11 -15.00
#